data_32de326cbd9cd4bc0fe0f790808b6278
#
_entry.id   32de326cbd9cd4bc0fe0f790808b6278
#
_cell.length_a   1.000
_cell.length_b   1.000
_cell.length_c   1.000
_cell.angle_alpha   90.00
_cell.angle_beta   90.00
_cell.angle_gamma   90.00
#
_symmetry.space_group_name_H-M   'P 1'
#
loop_
_entity.id
_entity.type
_entity.pdbx_description
1 polymer ?
#
loop_
_entity_poly.entity_id
_entity_poly.type
_entity_poly.pdbx_seq_one_letter_code
_entity_poly.pdbx_strand_id
1 'polypeptide(L)'
;DTIELINKLYKLRTCSRKLPRDIGLDRACLNYHIHQCGAPCQGYVDKETYGKQVSKALEFLNGNYAPVLCELKEKMQEASEEMEFERAIEYRELLNSVSQIAQKQKITNTDGEDKDIIALASDDRDAVVQVFFIRSGKIIGRDHFHVRVGSEESTGDILVNFVKQYYSGTPFIP
;
A
#
# COMPACT_ATOMS: atom_id res chain seq x y z
N ASP A 1 3.87 12.98 0.91
CA ASP A 1 3.66 12.16 2.11
C ASP A 1 2.35 11.36 1.97
N THR A 2 2.35 10.06 2.40
CA THR A 2 1.17 9.18 2.27
C THR A 2 -0.04 9.73 3.04
N ILE A 3 0.18 10.39 4.18
CA ILE A 3 -0.91 10.99 4.98
C ILE A 3 -1.55 12.17 4.24
N GLU A 4 -0.78 13.00 3.60
CA GLU A 4 -1.30 14.11 2.79
C GLU A 4 -2.10 13.59 1.59
N LEU A 5 -1.62 12.52 0.96
CA LEU A 5 -2.34 11.87 -0.13
C LEU A 5 -3.70 11.33 0.33
N ILE A 6 -3.76 10.65 1.48
CA ILE A 6 -5.00 10.14 2.07
C ILE A 6 -5.97 11.28 2.39
N ASN A 7 -5.48 12.36 2.99
CA ASN A 7 -6.30 13.53 3.27
C ASN A 7 -6.86 14.17 1.99
N LYS A 8 -6.04 14.27 0.95
CA LYS A 8 -6.48 14.81 -0.35
C LYS A 8 -7.50 13.89 -1.05
N LEU A 9 -7.30 12.58 -0.99
CA LEU A 9 -8.20 11.59 -1.59
C LEU A 9 -9.58 11.54 -0.92
N TYR A 10 -9.59 11.46 0.42
CA TYR A 10 -10.79 11.19 1.20
C TYR A 10 -11.34 12.41 1.92
N LYS A 11 -10.70 13.58 1.79
CA LYS A 11 -11.11 14.86 2.40
C LYS A 11 -11.36 14.77 3.90
N LEU A 12 -10.50 14.00 4.59
CA LEU A 12 -10.62 13.78 6.02
C LEU A 12 -10.24 15.04 6.79
N ARG A 13 -10.90 15.24 7.94
CA ARG A 13 -10.58 16.36 8.82
C ARG A 13 -9.25 16.16 9.54
N THR A 14 -8.46 17.20 9.66
CA THR A 14 -7.20 17.22 10.43
C THR A 14 -7.26 18.10 11.67
N CYS A 15 -8.42 18.76 11.92
CA CYS A 15 -8.59 19.69 13.03
C CYS A 15 -8.95 18.95 14.35
N SER A 16 -8.74 19.63 15.48
CA SER A 16 -8.98 19.14 16.85
C SER A 16 -10.41 19.37 17.35
N ARG A 17 -11.36 19.82 16.50
CA ARG A 17 -12.76 20.10 16.92
C ARG A 17 -13.43 18.83 17.45
N LYS A 18 -14.22 18.96 18.48
CA LYS A 18 -14.96 17.86 19.11
C LYS A 18 -16.36 17.75 18.50
N LEU A 19 -16.55 16.76 17.65
CA LEU A 19 -17.86 16.46 17.05
C LEU A 19 -18.62 15.44 17.94
N PRO A 20 -19.93 15.56 18.09
CA PRO A 20 -20.84 16.51 17.41
C PRO A 20 -20.94 17.90 18.07
N ARG A 21 -20.32 18.13 19.25
CA ARG A 21 -20.50 19.34 20.06
C ARG A 21 -20.23 20.64 19.30
N ASP A 22 -19.19 20.64 18.47
CA ASP A 22 -18.68 21.84 17.80
C ASP A 22 -19.26 22.02 16.38
N ILE A 23 -20.37 21.33 16.05
CA ILE A 23 -21.02 21.48 14.74
C ILE A 23 -21.68 22.84 14.63
N GLY A 24 -21.33 23.59 13.58
CA GLY A 24 -21.97 24.87 13.25
C GLY A 24 -21.57 26.06 14.12
N LEU A 25 -20.62 25.88 15.07
CA LEU A 25 -20.19 26.98 15.95
C LEU A 25 -19.39 28.07 15.23
N ASP A 26 -18.60 27.71 14.23
CA ASP A 26 -17.70 28.63 13.51
C ASP A 26 -17.89 28.46 12.00
N ARG A 27 -17.30 29.36 11.23
CA ARG A 27 -17.24 29.27 9.76
C ARG A 27 -16.38 28.08 9.33
N ALA A 28 -16.60 27.61 8.09
CA ALA A 28 -15.74 26.62 7.45
C ALA A 28 -14.29 27.15 7.39
N CYS A 29 -13.35 26.27 7.72
CA CYS A 29 -11.92 26.65 7.75
C CYS A 29 -11.29 26.57 6.35
N LEU A 30 -10.04 27.03 6.23
CA LEU A 30 -9.30 27.05 4.99
C LEU A 30 -9.27 25.69 4.29
N ASN A 31 -9.09 24.58 5.04
CA ASN A 31 -9.04 23.23 4.47
C ASN A 31 -10.30 22.83 3.69
N TYR A 32 -11.47 23.39 4.06
CA TYR A 32 -12.67 23.22 3.26
C TYR A 32 -12.59 23.97 1.94
N HIS A 33 -12.17 25.24 1.98
CA HIS A 33 -12.11 26.10 0.80
C HIS A 33 -11.04 25.65 -0.22
N ILE A 34 -9.99 24.99 0.24
CA ILE A 34 -8.96 24.38 -0.62
C ILE A 34 -9.24 22.89 -0.92
N HIS A 35 -10.47 22.43 -0.68
CA HIS A 35 -10.95 21.07 -0.98
C HIS A 35 -10.19 19.92 -0.30
N GLN A 36 -9.49 20.18 0.81
CA GLN A 36 -8.78 19.16 1.59
C GLN A 36 -9.62 18.57 2.74
N CYS A 37 -10.83 19.07 2.99
CA CYS A 37 -11.71 18.59 4.05
C CYS A 37 -13.18 18.73 3.62
N GLY A 38 -14.01 17.71 3.92
CA GLY A 38 -15.45 17.74 3.65
C GLY A 38 -16.28 18.59 4.61
N ALA A 39 -15.64 19.29 5.59
CA ALA A 39 -16.26 20.10 6.64
C ALA A 39 -17.37 19.40 7.42
N PRO A 40 -17.15 18.21 8.02
CA PRO A 40 -18.13 17.58 8.90
C PRO A 40 -18.48 18.45 10.12
N CYS A 41 -17.60 19.39 10.50
CA CYS A 41 -17.85 20.38 11.54
C CYS A 41 -18.88 21.45 11.17
N GLN A 42 -19.27 21.55 9.91
CA GLN A 42 -20.36 22.41 9.42
C GLN A 42 -21.64 21.62 9.10
N GLY A 43 -21.59 20.28 9.24
CA GLY A 43 -22.69 19.42 8.81
C GLY A 43 -22.81 19.29 7.29
N TYR A 44 -21.82 19.70 6.51
CA TYR A 44 -21.84 19.59 5.04
C TYR A 44 -21.70 18.15 4.56
N VAL A 45 -21.15 17.28 5.41
CA VAL A 45 -21.10 15.83 5.20
C VAL A 45 -21.78 15.15 6.39
N ASP A 46 -22.74 14.28 6.10
CA ASP A 46 -23.41 13.49 7.11
C ASP A 46 -22.52 12.39 7.70
N LYS A 47 -22.94 11.81 8.82
CA LYS A 47 -22.17 10.80 9.55
C LYS A 47 -21.93 9.53 8.72
N GLU A 48 -22.90 9.14 7.89
CA GLU A 48 -22.80 7.92 7.08
C GLU A 48 -21.80 8.09 5.95
N THR A 49 -21.91 9.19 5.19
CA THR A 49 -20.98 9.52 4.10
C THR A 49 -19.57 9.70 4.62
N TYR A 50 -19.40 10.40 5.76
CA TYR A 50 -18.08 10.54 6.36
C TYR A 50 -17.52 9.19 6.84
N GLY A 51 -18.35 8.32 7.41
CA GLY A 51 -17.98 6.97 7.78
C GLY A 51 -17.48 6.14 6.60
N LYS A 52 -18.14 6.24 5.44
CA LYS A 52 -17.69 5.60 4.19
C LYS A 52 -16.32 6.12 3.73
N GLN A 53 -16.07 7.43 3.84
CA GLN A 53 -14.76 8.02 3.52
C GLN A 53 -13.65 7.47 4.45
N VAL A 54 -13.93 7.35 5.75
CA VAL A 54 -12.99 6.77 6.71
C VAL A 54 -12.74 5.29 6.40
N SER A 55 -13.78 4.51 6.09
CA SER A 55 -13.62 3.09 5.73
C SER A 55 -12.76 2.92 4.47
N LYS A 56 -12.99 3.71 3.43
CA LYS A 56 -12.13 3.71 2.23
C LYS A 56 -10.68 4.06 2.55
N ALA A 57 -10.44 5.02 3.44
CA ALA A 57 -9.09 5.38 3.88
C ALA A 57 -8.42 4.24 4.67
N LEU A 58 -9.15 3.50 5.49
CA LEU A 58 -8.65 2.32 6.19
C LEU A 58 -8.32 1.18 5.22
N GLU A 59 -9.16 0.93 4.22
CA GLU A 59 -8.87 -0.05 3.16
C GLU A 59 -7.58 0.30 2.41
N PHE A 60 -7.41 1.58 2.06
CA PHE A 60 -6.17 2.08 1.46
C PHE A 60 -4.94 1.82 2.34
N LEU A 61 -5.02 2.13 3.63
CA LEU A 61 -3.94 1.89 4.60
C LEU A 61 -3.62 0.39 4.77
N ASN A 62 -4.62 -0.47 4.61
CA ASN A 62 -4.46 -1.92 4.63
C ASN A 62 -3.92 -2.51 3.31
N GLY A 63 -3.60 -1.66 2.33
CA GLY A 63 -2.99 -2.09 1.06
C GLY A 63 -3.99 -2.39 -0.06
N ASN A 64 -5.29 -2.20 0.14
CA ASN A 64 -6.29 -2.37 -0.91
C ASN A 64 -6.39 -1.10 -1.76
N TYR A 65 -5.49 -0.98 -2.76
CA TYR A 65 -5.43 0.18 -3.66
C TYR A 65 -6.32 0.07 -4.89
N ALA A 66 -6.79 -1.12 -5.23
CA ALA A 66 -7.53 -1.37 -6.47
C ALA A 66 -8.79 -0.50 -6.62
N PRO A 67 -9.65 -0.33 -5.58
CA PRO A 67 -10.85 0.48 -5.70
C PRO A 67 -10.54 1.95 -5.99
N VAL A 68 -9.54 2.52 -5.31
CA VAL A 68 -9.19 3.94 -5.49
C VAL A 68 -8.52 4.20 -6.85
N LEU A 69 -7.72 3.25 -7.35
CA LEU A 69 -7.13 3.35 -8.68
C LEU A 69 -8.20 3.33 -9.78
N CYS A 70 -9.24 2.50 -9.63
CA CYS A 70 -10.38 2.46 -10.54
C CYS A 70 -11.16 3.78 -10.50
N GLU A 71 -11.55 4.24 -9.32
CA GLU A 71 -12.29 5.48 -9.11
C GLU A 71 -11.55 6.71 -9.67
N LEU A 72 -10.23 6.80 -9.46
CA LEU A 72 -9.42 7.90 -9.99
C LEU A 72 -9.32 7.88 -11.51
N LYS A 73 -9.23 6.68 -12.10
CA LYS A 73 -9.18 6.52 -13.55
C LYS A 73 -10.49 6.92 -14.21
N GLU A 74 -11.62 6.53 -13.63
CA GLU A 74 -12.95 6.92 -14.09
C GLU A 74 -13.14 8.44 -14.02
N LYS A 75 -12.83 9.06 -12.87
CA LYS A 75 -12.92 10.52 -12.70
C LYS A 75 -12.00 11.31 -13.64
N MET A 76 -10.80 10.77 -13.89
CA MET A 76 -9.87 11.38 -14.86
C MET A 76 -10.46 11.37 -16.26
N GLN A 77 -11.10 10.26 -16.65
CA GLN A 77 -11.70 10.13 -17.96
C GLN A 77 -12.93 11.02 -18.10
N GLU A 78 -13.83 11.03 -17.11
CA GLU A 78 -15.00 11.93 -17.07
C GLU A 78 -14.59 13.40 -17.20
N ALA A 79 -13.61 13.85 -16.39
CA ALA A 79 -13.11 15.23 -16.47
C ALA A 79 -12.49 15.56 -17.84
N SER A 80 -11.86 14.58 -18.50
CA SER A 80 -11.31 14.75 -19.85
C SER A 80 -12.40 14.88 -20.91
N GLU A 81 -13.47 14.10 -20.79
CA GLU A 81 -14.63 14.14 -21.69
C GLU A 81 -15.42 15.46 -21.55
N GLU A 82 -15.49 15.99 -20.30
CA GLU A 82 -16.09 17.30 -20.01
C GLU A 82 -15.16 18.49 -20.34
N MET A 83 -13.98 18.23 -20.93
CA MET A 83 -12.94 19.24 -21.25
C MET A 83 -12.40 19.99 -20.02
N GLU A 84 -12.58 19.46 -18.82
CA GLU A 84 -12.03 20.00 -17.56
C GLU A 84 -10.58 19.51 -17.35
N PHE A 85 -9.69 19.95 -18.23
CA PHE A 85 -8.32 19.44 -18.29
C PHE A 85 -7.50 19.63 -17.01
N GLU A 86 -7.72 20.71 -16.28
CA GLU A 86 -7.05 20.94 -15.00
C GLU A 86 -7.41 19.86 -13.97
N ARG A 87 -8.69 19.49 -13.86
CA ARG A 87 -9.17 18.42 -13.00
C ARG A 87 -8.66 17.05 -13.47
N ALA A 88 -8.64 16.81 -14.78
CA ALA A 88 -8.08 15.57 -15.33
C ALA A 88 -6.60 15.42 -14.99
N ILE A 89 -5.82 16.50 -15.01
CA ILE A 89 -4.41 16.52 -14.61
C ILE A 89 -4.28 16.21 -13.11
N GLU A 90 -5.10 16.80 -12.25
CA GLU A 90 -5.09 16.50 -10.81
C GLU A 90 -5.37 15.01 -10.52
N TYR A 91 -6.38 14.43 -11.17
CA TYR A 91 -6.68 13.00 -11.02
C TYR A 91 -5.55 12.10 -11.53
N ARG A 92 -4.88 12.47 -12.61
CA ARG A 92 -3.71 11.76 -13.13
C ARG A 92 -2.55 11.77 -12.14
N GLU A 93 -2.27 12.92 -11.53
CA GLU A 93 -1.21 13.03 -10.52
C GLU A 93 -1.51 12.18 -9.27
N LEU A 94 -2.77 12.18 -8.81
CA LEU A 94 -3.22 11.31 -7.72
C LEU A 94 -3.08 9.84 -8.08
N LEU A 95 -3.51 9.44 -9.28
CA LEU A 95 -3.40 8.08 -9.80
C LEU A 95 -1.94 7.61 -9.86
N ASN A 96 -1.03 8.44 -10.34
CA ASN A 96 0.41 8.16 -10.36
C ASN A 96 0.97 7.98 -8.95
N SER A 97 0.60 8.86 -8.03
CA SER A 97 1.05 8.79 -6.63
C SER A 97 0.58 7.51 -5.93
N VAL A 98 -0.69 7.13 -6.10
CA VAL A 98 -1.23 5.86 -5.56
C VAL A 98 -0.54 4.67 -6.20
N SER A 99 -0.33 4.69 -7.52
CA SER A 99 0.36 3.60 -8.24
C SER A 99 1.78 3.38 -7.75
N GLN A 100 2.52 4.44 -7.45
CA GLN A 100 3.87 4.34 -6.88
C GLN A 100 3.86 3.72 -5.48
N ILE A 101 2.88 4.08 -4.63
CA ILE A 101 2.72 3.48 -3.30
C ILE A 101 2.38 2.00 -3.45
N ALA A 102 1.42 1.65 -4.31
CA ALA A 102 1.02 0.28 -4.57
C ALA A 102 2.18 -0.60 -5.07
N GLN A 103 3.06 -0.05 -5.93
CA GLN A 103 4.25 -0.76 -6.39
C GLN A 103 5.27 -1.02 -5.27
N LYS A 104 5.50 -0.04 -4.39
CA LYS A 104 6.42 -0.19 -3.26
C LYS A 104 5.92 -1.20 -2.21
N GLN A 105 4.60 -1.35 -2.08
CA GLN A 105 3.98 -2.24 -1.10
C GLN A 105 3.61 -3.63 -1.64
N LYS A 106 3.93 -3.97 -2.89
CA LYS A 106 3.70 -5.32 -3.46
C LYS A 106 4.34 -6.47 -2.65
N ILE A 107 5.22 -6.16 -1.72
CA ILE A 107 5.90 -7.11 -0.85
C ILE A 107 5.11 -7.38 0.45
N THR A 108 4.00 -6.68 0.70
CA THR A 108 3.15 -6.90 1.87
C THR A 108 1.93 -7.71 1.42
N ASN A 109 1.92 -8.99 1.77
CA ASN A 109 0.78 -9.87 1.45
C ASN A 109 -0.31 -9.65 2.50
N THR A 110 -1.54 -9.36 2.07
CA THR A 110 -2.68 -9.08 2.94
C THR A 110 -3.28 -10.34 3.58
N ASP A 111 -2.84 -11.53 3.18
CA ASP A 111 -3.42 -12.80 3.65
C ASP A 111 -3.03 -13.16 5.08
N GLY A 112 -2.14 -12.38 5.70
CA GLY A 112 -1.72 -12.59 7.09
C GLY A 112 -0.93 -13.88 7.32
N GLU A 113 -0.59 -14.61 6.27
CA GLU A 113 0.14 -15.87 6.35
C GLU A 113 1.62 -15.67 6.71
N ASP A 114 2.12 -16.60 7.50
CA ASP A 114 3.55 -16.74 7.74
C ASP A 114 4.16 -17.55 6.60
N LYS A 115 5.19 -17.02 5.95
CA LYS A 115 5.89 -17.72 4.87
C LYS A 115 7.30 -17.19 4.67
N ASP A 116 8.17 -18.04 4.17
CA ASP A 116 9.50 -17.68 3.74
C ASP A 116 9.57 -17.73 2.20
N ILE A 117 10.07 -16.65 1.59
CA ILE A 117 10.29 -16.61 0.14
C ILE A 117 11.77 -16.82 -0.10
N ILE A 118 12.11 -17.86 -0.85
CA ILE A 118 13.48 -18.20 -1.18
C ILE A 118 13.68 -17.98 -2.67
N ALA A 119 14.68 -17.18 -3.00
CA ALA A 119 15.10 -16.91 -4.38
C ALA A 119 16.57 -17.31 -4.55
N LEU A 120 16.93 -17.85 -5.71
CA LEU A 120 18.26 -18.26 -6.05
C LEU A 120 18.69 -17.57 -7.35
N ALA A 121 19.90 -17.06 -7.36
CA ALA A 121 20.62 -16.64 -8.55
C ALA A 121 21.97 -17.37 -8.59
N SER A 122 22.30 -17.99 -9.72
CA SER A 122 23.55 -18.74 -9.88
C SER A 122 24.24 -18.39 -11.19
N ASP A 123 25.55 -18.49 -11.18
CA ASP A 123 26.40 -18.58 -12.36
C ASP A 123 27.08 -19.97 -12.42
N ASP A 124 28.11 -20.12 -13.24
CA ASP A 124 28.81 -21.41 -13.49
C ASP A 124 29.56 -21.95 -12.26
N ARG A 125 29.76 -21.16 -11.20
CA ARG A 125 30.63 -21.52 -10.06
C ARG A 125 30.04 -21.19 -8.71
N ASP A 126 29.23 -20.14 -8.64
CA ASP A 126 28.70 -19.60 -7.41
C ASP A 126 27.18 -19.39 -7.51
N ALA A 127 26.49 -19.58 -6.39
CA ALA A 127 25.09 -19.26 -6.26
C ALA A 127 24.85 -18.39 -5.02
N VAL A 128 23.90 -17.49 -5.12
CA VAL A 128 23.41 -16.70 -3.99
C VAL A 128 21.95 -17.07 -3.74
N VAL A 129 21.67 -17.54 -2.54
CA VAL A 129 20.31 -17.80 -2.07
C VAL A 129 19.87 -16.65 -1.17
N GLN A 130 18.77 -16.01 -1.50
CA GLN A 130 18.15 -14.95 -0.72
C GLN A 130 16.89 -15.50 -0.05
N VAL A 131 16.77 -15.34 1.27
CA VAL A 131 15.58 -15.71 2.04
C VAL A 131 14.93 -14.45 2.58
N PHE A 132 13.61 -14.29 2.36
CA PHE A 132 12.80 -13.23 2.96
C PHE A 132 11.83 -13.86 3.95
N PHE A 133 11.81 -13.35 5.17
CA PHE A 133 10.91 -13.80 6.23
C PHE A 133 9.64 -12.94 6.25
N ILE A 134 8.50 -13.55 5.98
CA ILE A 134 7.19 -12.90 6.04
C ILE A 134 6.44 -13.47 7.24
N ARG A 135 5.99 -12.60 8.14
CA ARG A 135 5.17 -12.97 9.30
C ARG A 135 4.00 -12.02 9.40
N SER A 136 2.80 -12.58 9.57
CA SER A 136 1.54 -11.82 9.55
C SER A 136 1.43 -10.91 8.31
N GLY A 137 1.86 -11.42 7.14
CA GLY A 137 1.85 -10.70 5.88
C GLY A 137 2.90 -9.59 5.72
N LYS A 138 3.82 -9.41 6.68
CA LYS A 138 4.86 -8.37 6.65
C LYS A 138 6.25 -8.98 6.56
N ILE A 139 7.13 -8.37 5.73
CA ILE A 139 8.55 -8.76 5.73
C ILE A 139 9.18 -8.27 7.04
N ILE A 140 9.62 -9.22 7.87
CA ILE A 140 10.32 -8.94 9.14
C ILE A 140 11.83 -8.98 9.02
N GLY A 141 12.37 -9.60 7.96
CA GLY A 141 13.80 -9.71 7.75
C GLY A 141 14.16 -10.37 6.42
N ARG A 142 15.45 -10.38 6.15
CA ARG A 142 16.04 -11.09 5.00
C ARG A 142 17.43 -11.56 5.35
N ASP A 143 17.83 -12.75 4.83
CA ASP A 143 19.17 -13.28 4.87
C ASP A 143 19.64 -13.68 3.48
N HIS A 144 20.95 -13.73 3.28
CA HIS A 144 21.55 -14.19 2.04
C HIS A 144 22.71 -15.15 2.32
N PHE A 145 22.84 -16.15 1.48
CA PHE A 145 23.80 -17.22 1.62
C PHE A 145 24.55 -17.40 0.30
N HIS A 146 25.89 -17.47 0.37
CA HIS A 146 26.72 -17.83 -0.78
C HIS A 146 26.94 -19.34 -0.75
N VAL A 147 26.60 -20.00 -1.86
CA VAL A 147 26.71 -21.44 -2.07
C VAL A 147 27.64 -21.68 -3.25
N ARG A 148 28.63 -22.54 -3.09
CA ARG A 148 29.46 -23.00 -4.21
C ARG A 148 28.72 -24.08 -4.98
N VAL A 149 28.66 -23.93 -6.29
CA VAL A 149 27.93 -24.83 -7.17
C VAL A 149 28.91 -25.87 -7.73
N GLY A 150 28.56 -27.15 -7.68
CA GLY A 150 29.26 -28.21 -8.37
C GLY A 150 28.97 -28.16 -9.89
N SER A 151 29.92 -28.60 -10.70
CA SER A 151 29.86 -28.48 -12.16
C SER A 151 28.70 -29.21 -12.87
N GLU A 152 27.89 -30.01 -12.15
CA GLU A 152 26.77 -30.79 -12.69
C GLU A 152 25.44 -30.57 -11.91
N GLU A 153 25.40 -29.65 -10.93
CA GLU A 153 24.18 -29.42 -10.13
C GLU A 153 23.20 -28.48 -10.86
N SER A 154 21.96 -28.89 -10.99
CA SER A 154 20.92 -28.02 -11.50
C SER A 154 20.49 -26.98 -10.46
N THR A 155 19.95 -25.84 -10.91
CA THR A 155 19.36 -24.80 -10.04
C THR A 155 18.34 -25.37 -9.06
N GLY A 156 17.57 -26.38 -9.48
CA GLY A 156 16.60 -27.08 -8.65
C GLY A 156 17.25 -27.89 -7.53
N ASP A 157 18.34 -28.61 -7.83
CA ASP A 157 19.06 -29.42 -6.83
C ASP A 157 19.71 -28.55 -5.77
N ILE A 158 20.33 -27.43 -6.17
CA ILE A 158 20.91 -26.46 -5.27
C ILE A 158 19.84 -25.93 -4.31
N LEU A 159 18.68 -25.55 -4.84
CA LEU A 159 17.58 -25.00 -4.02
C LEU A 159 17.04 -26.04 -3.04
N VAL A 160 16.80 -27.27 -3.48
CA VAL A 160 16.32 -28.39 -2.65
C VAL A 160 17.31 -28.71 -1.52
N ASN A 161 18.62 -28.80 -1.86
CA ASN A 161 19.67 -29.06 -0.87
C ASN A 161 19.78 -27.91 0.14
N PHE A 162 19.72 -26.67 -0.32
CA PHE A 162 19.71 -25.51 0.56
C PHE A 162 18.52 -25.54 1.53
N VAL A 163 17.30 -25.74 1.03
CA VAL A 163 16.08 -25.76 1.85
C VAL A 163 16.16 -26.86 2.91
N LYS A 164 16.56 -28.07 2.54
CA LYS A 164 16.73 -29.17 3.49
C LYS A 164 17.74 -28.84 4.58
N GLN A 165 18.90 -28.30 4.22
CA GLN A 165 19.96 -27.95 5.16
C GLN A 165 19.56 -26.78 6.06
N TYR A 166 18.96 -25.76 5.49
CA TYR A 166 18.54 -24.56 6.20
C TYR A 166 17.50 -24.86 7.27
N TYR A 167 16.43 -25.59 6.92
CA TYR A 167 15.35 -25.90 7.87
C TYR A 167 15.67 -27.08 8.80
N SER A 168 16.68 -27.90 8.53
CA SER A 168 17.13 -28.91 9.49
C SER A 168 17.79 -28.30 10.74
N GLY A 169 18.32 -27.08 10.61
CA GLY A 169 18.96 -26.34 11.72
C GLY A 169 18.08 -25.21 12.31
N THR A 170 16.90 -24.97 11.76
CA THR A 170 16.05 -23.84 12.16
C THR A 170 14.89 -24.34 13.02
N PRO A 171 14.69 -23.79 14.24
CA PRO A 171 13.64 -24.26 15.15
C PRO A 171 12.22 -23.84 14.74
N PHE A 172 12.09 -22.94 13.78
CA PHE A 172 10.79 -22.42 13.29
C PHE A 172 10.66 -22.62 11.78
N ILE A 173 9.63 -23.38 11.39
CA ILE A 173 9.22 -23.56 9.99
C ILE A 173 7.89 -22.83 9.84
N PRO A 174 7.74 -21.90 8.86
CA PRO A 174 6.50 -21.14 8.65
C PRO A 174 5.34 -22.03 8.20
#